data_31ce28e4b8b1f561a3736344117e6e41
#
_entry.id   31ce28e4b8b1f561a3736344117e6e41
#
_cell.length_a   1.000
_cell.length_b   1.000
_cell.length_c   1.000
_cell.angle_alpha   90.00
_cell.angle_beta   90.00
_cell.angle_gamma   90.00
#
_symmetry.space_group_name_H-M   'P 1'
#
loop_
_entity.id
_entity.type
_entity.pdbx_description
1 polymer ?
#
loop_
_entity_poly.entity_id
_entity_poly.type
_entity_poly.pdbx_seq_one_letter_code
_entity_poly.pdbx_strand_id
1 'polypeptide(L)'
;IADKTIKEMVKVGKVIKNSNILILGLTFKENCPDIRNSRVFDIIRELNDSGACIDVYDPWIESGENTSTYKTISNPFRSHKKYDAIVVAVSHDEFKAYTKSDYDNISSDKEVVIDIKNIVKNPTWRL
;
A
#
# COMPACT_ATOMS: atom_id res chain seq x y z
N ILE A 1 -4.12 -11.67 1.25
CA ILE A 1 -4.15 -10.19 1.44
C ILE A 1 -4.58 -9.48 0.17
N ALA A 2 -4.06 -9.90 -0.99
CA ALA A 2 -4.51 -9.32 -2.25
C ALA A 2 -6.01 -9.53 -2.45
N ASP A 3 -6.51 -10.72 -2.21
CA ASP A 3 -7.92 -11.04 -2.29
C ASP A 3 -8.76 -10.16 -1.36
N LYS A 4 -8.30 -9.94 -0.14
CA LYS A 4 -8.99 -9.09 0.83
C LYS A 4 -9.01 -7.63 0.37
N THR A 5 -7.91 -7.13 -0.19
CA THR A 5 -7.83 -5.78 -0.72
C THR A 5 -8.85 -5.58 -1.85
N ILE A 6 -8.90 -6.52 -2.79
CA ILE A 6 -9.84 -6.48 -3.91
C ILE A 6 -11.28 -6.52 -3.40
N LYS A 7 -11.57 -7.40 -2.45
CA LYS A 7 -12.90 -7.55 -1.89
C LYS A 7 -13.39 -6.27 -1.21
N GLU A 8 -12.53 -5.61 -0.44
CA GLU A 8 -12.89 -4.36 0.23
C GLU A 8 -13.10 -3.21 -0.77
N MET A 9 -12.32 -3.18 -1.86
CA MET A 9 -12.52 -2.21 -2.95
C MET A 9 -13.87 -2.42 -3.63
N VAL A 10 -14.23 -3.66 -3.94
CA VAL A 10 -15.50 -4.00 -4.59
C VAL A 10 -16.68 -3.63 -3.72
N LYS A 11 -16.60 -3.83 -2.39
CA LYS A 11 -17.67 -3.46 -1.46
C LYS A 11 -18.03 -1.98 -1.52
N VAL A 12 -17.08 -1.11 -1.82
CA VAL A 12 -17.32 0.34 -1.92
C VAL A 12 -17.48 0.80 -3.37
N GLY A 13 -17.64 -0.13 -4.31
CA GLY A 13 -17.94 0.18 -5.71
C GLY A 13 -16.74 0.56 -6.55
N LYS A 14 -15.52 0.28 -6.10
CA LYS A 14 -14.32 0.60 -6.87
C LYS A 14 -14.01 -0.48 -7.90
N VAL A 15 -13.54 -0.05 -9.08
CA VAL A 15 -13.11 -0.93 -10.16
C VAL A 15 -11.62 -1.23 -9.98
N ILE A 16 -11.23 -2.50 -10.10
CA ILE A 16 -9.84 -2.93 -9.89
C ILE A 16 -8.96 -2.55 -11.08
N LYS A 17 -9.43 -2.79 -12.29
CA LYS A 17 -8.66 -2.49 -13.51
C LYS A 17 -8.31 -1.01 -13.57
N ASN A 18 -7.02 -0.72 -13.73
CA ASN A 18 -6.46 0.64 -13.77
C ASN A 18 -6.61 1.42 -12.46
N SER A 19 -6.97 0.76 -11.36
CA SER A 19 -6.97 1.40 -10.06
C SER A 19 -5.54 1.68 -9.60
N ASN A 20 -5.39 2.66 -8.69
CA ASN A 20 -4.10 3.00 -8.11
C ASN A 20 -4.05 2.46 -6.68
N ILE A 21 -3.13 1.55 -6.43
CA ILE A 21 -2.94 0.94 -5.10
C ILE A 21 -1.56 1.31 -4.58
N LEU A 22 -1.53 1.78 -3.34
CA LEU A 22 -0.30 2.11 -2.64
C LEU A 22 0.05 0.98 -1.66
N ILE A 23 1.28 0.51 -1.75
CA ILE A 23 1.84 -0.44 -0.79
C ILE A 23 2.83 0.33 0.09
N LEU A 24 2.60 0.31 1.40
CA LEU A 24 3.51 0.89 2.38
C LEU A 24 4.37 -0.23 2.99
N GLY A 25 5.63 -0.23 2.63
CA GLY A 25 6.60 -1.21 3.07
C GLY A 25 6.87 -2.31 2.05
N LEU A 26 8.13 -2.52 1.74
CA LEU A 26 8.59 -3.56 0.82
C LEU A 26 9.63 -4.47 1.45
N THR A 27 10.26 -4.03 2.55
CA THR A 27 11.35 -4.78 3.16
C THR A 27 10.85 -6.04 3.87
N PHE A 28 11.78 -6.95 4.12
CA PHE A 28 11.50 -8.24 4.76
C PHE A 28 10.88 -8.09 6.16
N LYS A 29 11.35 -7.10 6.92
CA LYS A 29 10.84 -6.81 8.26
C LYS A 29 10.99 -5.32 8.58
N GLU A 30 10.38 -4.89 9.68
CA GLU A 30 10.41 -3.51 10.13
C GLU A 30 11.84 -2.99 10.38
N ASN A 31 12.06 -1.74 10.06
CA ASN A 31 13.30 -1.00 10.34
C ASN A 31 14.56 -1.69 9.79
N CYS A 32 14.45 -2.25 8.60
CA CYS A 32 15.52 -2.99 7.94
C CYS A 32 15.45 -2.74 6.43
N PRO A 33 16.59 -2.49 5.74
CA PRO A 33 16.57 -2.20 4.30
C PRO A 33 16.55 -3.44 3.40
N ASP A 34 16.51 -4.65 3.96
CA ASP A 34 16.61 -5.89 3.20
C ASP A 34 15.27 -6.26 2.58
N ILE A 35 15.21 -6.32 1.24
CA ILE A 35 14.02 -6.74 0.49
C ILE A 35 14.03 -8.22 0.10
N ARG A 36 15.10 -8.95 0.39
CA ARG A 36 15.19 -10.38 0.06
C ARG A 36 14.19 -11.16 0.89
N ASN A 37 13.53 -12.14 0.27
CA ASN A 37 12.51 -12.98 0.89
C ASN A 37 11.29 -12.22 1.41
N SER A 38 11.06 -11.00 0.96
CA SER A 38 9.86 -10.25 1.33
C SER A 38 8.62 -10.87 0.67
N ARG A 39 7.60 -11.14 1.48
CA ARG A 39 6.32 -11.67 1.01
C ARG A 39 5.46 -10.59 0.34
N VAL A 40 5.84 -9.34 0.47
CA VAL A 40 5.12 -8.22 -0.14
C VAL A 40 5.13 -8.34 -1.67
N PHE A 41 6.18 -8.91 -2.24
CA PHE A 41 6.25 -9.14 -3.69
C PHE A 41 5.11 -10.02 -4.21
N ASP A 42 4.65 -10.99 -3.42
CA ASP A 42 3.52 -11.83 -3.81
C ASP A 42 2.22 -11.02 -3.85
N ILE A 43 2.03 -10.14 -2.87
CA ILE A 43 0.86 -9.25 -2.83
C ILE A 43 0.86 -8.33 -4.05
N ILE A 44 2.00 -7.72 -4.35
CA ILE A 44 2.17 -6.82 -5.51
C ILE A 44 1.82 -7.56 -6.80
N ARG A 45 2.35 -8.76 -6.99
CA ARG A 45 2.12 -9.55 -8.18
C ARG A 45 0.63 -9.87 -8.37
N GLU A 46 -0.02 -10.32 -7.31
CA GLU A 46 -1.45 -10.66 -7.38
C GLU A 46 -2.32 -9.44 -7.69
N LEU A 47 -2.04 -8.31 -7.07
CA LEU A 47 -2.79 -7.07 -7.33
C LEU A 47 -2.52 -6.55 -8.74
N ASN A 48 -1.29 -6.60 -9.21
CA ASN A 48 -0.94 -6.20 -10.57
C ASN A 48 -1.62 -7.11 -11.60
N ASP A 49 -1.64 -8.42 -11.36
CA ASP A 49 -2.32 -9.38 -12.25
C ASP A 49 -3.83 -9.12 -12.32
N SER A 50 -4.40 -8.54 -11.28
CA SER A 50 -5.82 -8.15 -11.26
C SER A 50 -6.10 -6.85 -12.01
N GLY A 51 -5.08 -6.19 -12.51
CA GLY A 51 -5.20 -4.98 -13.34
C GLY A 51 -4.89 -3.68 -12.63
N ALA A 52 -4.50 -3.70 -11.36
CA ALA A 52 -4.16 -2.49 -10.61
C ALA A 52 -2.77 -1.96 -10.97
N CYS A 53 -2.60 -0.66 -10.83
CA CYS A 53 -1.30 0.02 -10.94
C CYS A 53 -0.73 0.18 -9.52
N ILE A 54 0.47 -0.30 -9.29
CA ILE A 54 1.04 -0.40 -7.95
C ILE A 54 2.16 0.61 -7.75
N ASP A 55 2.00 1.48 -6.75
CA ASP A 55 3.09 2.31 -6.21
C ASP A 55 3.52 1.72 -4.87
N VAL A 56 4.82 1.72 -4.62
CA VAL A 56 5.40 1.24 -3.37
C VAL A 56 6.20 2.36 -2.72
N TYR A 57 5.93 2.62 -1.46
CA TYR A 57 6.76 3.51 -0.65
C TYR A 57 7.33 2.76 0.53
N ASP A 58 8.64 2.87 0.68
CA ASP A 58 9.35 2.35 1.84
C ASP A 58 10.51 3.29 2.18
N PRO A 59 10.50 3.93 3.37
CA PRO A 59 11.56 4.88 3.74
C PRO A 59 12.94 4.24 3.92
N TRP A 60 13.00 2.90 3.96
CA TRP A 60 14.24 2.15 4.13
C TRP A 60 14.89 1.71 2.82
N ILE A 61 14.28 2.04 1.67
CA ILE A 61 14.82 1.75 0.34
C ILE A 61 14.78 3.01 -0.53
N GLU A 62 15.57 3.00 -1.61
CA GLU A 62 15.56 4.11 -2.55
C GLU A 62 14.30 4.14 -3.41
N SER A 63 13.83 5.33 -3.73
CA SER A 63 12.71 5.53 -4.66
C SER A 63 13.21 5.66 -6.10
N GLY A 64 12.26 5.63 -7.05
CA GLY A 64 12.55 5.87 -8.45
C GLY A 64 12.74 4.62 -9.30
N GLU A 65 12.61 3.43 -8.72
CA GLU A 65 12.64 2.19 -9.49
C GLU A 65 11.30 2.01 -10.19
N ASN A 66 11.36 1.65 -11.48
CA ASN A 66 10.16 1.42 -12.29
C ASN A 66 10.27 0.03 -12.90
N THR A 67 9.53 -0.92 -12.33
CA THR A 67 9.49 -2.31 -12.82
C THR A 67 8.23 -2.55 -13.64
N SER A 68 8.09 -3.75 -14.19
CA SER A 68 6.90 -4.13 -14.95
C SER A 68 5.65 -4.27 -14.06
N THR A 69 5.81 -4.46 -12.75
CA THR A 69 4.70 -4.72 -11.82
C THR A 69 4.45 -3.60 -10.82
N TYR A 70 5.44 -2.77 -10.52
CA TYR A 70 5.31 -1.69 -9.55
C TYR A 70 6.35 -0.59 -9.78
N LYS A 71 6.11 0.55 -9.14
CA LYS A 71 7.06 1.67 -9.06
C LYS A 71 7.35 1.96 -7.60
N THR A 72 8.62 2.24 -7.28
CA THR A 72 8.97 2.79 -5.97
C THR A 72 8.92 4.31 -6.04
N ILE A 73 8.25 4.93 -5.08
CA ILE A 73 7.99 6.36 -5.06
C ILE A 73 8.56 7.00 -3.80
N SER A 74 8.74 8.33 -3.83
CA SER A 74 9.03 9.11 -2.64
C SER A 74 7.77 9.26 -1.79
N ASN A 75 7.89 9.87 -0.61
CA ASN A 75 6.82 9.92 0.38
C ASN A 75 5.47 10.36 -0.21
N PRO A 76 4.48 9.44 -0.30
CA PRO A 76 3.19 9.74 -0.92
C PRO A 76 2.31 10.66 -0.08
N PHE A 77 2.58 10.78 1.22
CA PHE A 77 1.83 11.67 2.11
C PHE A 77 2.12 13.15 1.83
N ARG A 78 3.16 13.43 1.05
CA ARG A 78 3.52 14.78 0.59
C ARG A 78 3.11 15.04 -0.86
N SER A 79 2.44 14.08 -1.48
CA SER A 79 2.00 14.14 -2.87
C SER A 79 0.51 14.48 -2.93
N HIS A 80 0.03 14.85 -4.13
CA HIS A 80 -1.39 15.07 -4.38
C HIS A 80 -2.07 13.87 -5.03
N LYS A 81 -1.34 12.78 -5.27
CA LYS A 81 -1.90 11.57 -5.85
C LYS A 81 -2.84 10.89 -4.87
N LYS A 82 -3.97 10.42 -5.38
CA LYS A 82 -4.96 9.68 -4.59
C LYS A 82 -4.91 8.20 -4.94
N TYR A 83 -5.12 7.36 -3.94
CA TYR A 83 -5.09 5.91 -4.10
C TYR A 83 -6.45 5.30 -3.82
N ASP A 84 -6.78 4.30 -4.61
CA ASP A 84 -8.04 3.56 -4.46
C ASP A 84 -7.98 2.56 -3.31
N ALA A 85 -6.78 2.09 -2.97
CA ALA A 85 -6.54 1.28 -1.80
C ALA A 85 -5.11 1.50 -1.31
N ILE A 86 -4.91 1.31 0.00
CA ILE A 86 -3.60 1.41 0.66
C ILE A 86 -3.42 0.14 1.47
N VAL A 87 -2.29 -0.54 1.26
CA VAL A 87 -1.93 -1.75 2.00
C VAL A 87 -0.70 -1.45 2.87
N VAL A 88 -0.85 -1.55 4.17
CA VAL A 88 0.24 -1.37 5.13
C VAL A 88 0.86 -2.74 5.38
N ALA A 89 1.98 -3.00 4.73
CA ALA A 89 2.56 -4.34 4.65
C ALA A 89 3.76 -4.56 5.58
N VAL A 90 4.42 -3.50 6.04
CA VAL A 90 5.56 -3.56 6.97
C VAL A 90 5.36 -2.50 8.05
N SER A 91 5.73 -2.83 9.29
CA SER A 91 5.49 -1.96 10.45
C SER A 91 6.69 -1.06 10.78
N HIS A 92 7.25 -0.37 9.75
CA HIS A 92 8.29 0.61 10.01
C HIS A 92 7.81 1.69 10.98
N ASP A 93 8.72 2.17 11.82
CA ASP A 93 8.40 3.21 12.81
C ASP A 93 7.81 4.46 12.16
N GLU A 94 8.31 4.83 10.99
CA GLU A 94 7.81 5.97 10.24
C GLU A 94 6.31 5.87 9.92
N PHE A 95 5.81 4.65 9.67
CA PHE A 95 4.40 4.45 9.35
C PHE A 95 3.48 4.58 10.56
N LYS A 96 4.01 4.37 11.76
CA LYS A 96 3.22 4.47 13.00
C LYS A 96 2.82 5.91 13.34
N ALA A 97 3.50 6.88 12.74
CA ALA A 97 3.25 8.30 12.99
C ALA A 97 2.06 8.87 12.20
N TYR A 98 1.59 8.18 11.17
CA TYR A 98 0.51 8.69 10.33
C TYR A 98 -0.86 8.51 10.98
N THR A 99 -1.70 9.54 10.83
CA THR A 99 -3.04 9.60 11.41
C THR A 99 -4.08 9.16 10.37
N LYS A 100 -5.34 8.99 10.83
CA LYS A 100 -6.45 8.73 9.92
C LYS A 100 -6.59 9.84 8.88
N SER A 101 -6.40 11.09 9.29
CA SER A 101 -6.45 12.23 8.37
C SER A 101 -5.38 12.14 7.27
N ASP A 102 -4.18 11.66 7.61
CA ASP A 102 -3.12 11.45 6.62
C ASP A 102 -3.54 10.44 5.56
N TYR A 103 -4.14 9.31 5.97
CA TYR A 103 -4.65 8.30 5.04
C TYR A 103 -5.82 8.82 4.21
N ASP A 104 -6.74 9.57 4.81
CA ASP A 104 -7.87 10.17 4.09
C ASP A 104 -7.38 11.11 2.99
N ASN A 105 -6.33 11.88 3.27
CA ASN A 105 -5.80 12.86 2.32
C ASN A 105 -5.19 12.23 1.05
N ILE A 106 -4.78 10.99 1.11
CA ILE A 106 -4.22 10.28 -0.05
C ILE A 106 -5.14 9.18 -0.55
N SER A 107 -6.35 9.10 -0.04
CA SER A 107 -7.37 8.16 -0.50
C SER A 107 -8.31 8.82 -1.49
N SER A 108 -8.67 8.10 -2.55
CA SER A 108 -9.76 8.48 -3.42
C SER A 108 -11.09 8.29 -2.66
N ASP A 109 -12.21 8.65 -3.27
CA ASP A 109 -13.52 8.49 -2.65
C ASP A 109 -13.65 7.14 -1.94
N LYS A 110 -14.16 7.12 -0.72
CA LYS A 110 -14.35 5.92 0.12
C LYS A 110 -13.04 5.19 0.39
N GLU A 111 -12.41 5.53 1.48
CA GLU A 111 -11.12 4.99 1.91
C GLU A 111 -11.12 3.45 2.01
N VAL A 112 -10.08 2.83 1.46
CA VAL A 112 -9.80 1.40 1.64
C VAL A 112 -8.36 1.28 2.16
N VAL A 113 -8.20 0.96 3.45
CA VAL A 113 -6.90 0.77 4.09
C VAL A 113 -6.85 -0.64 4.67
N ILE A 114 -5.92 -1.43 4.19
CA ILE A 114 -5.69 -2.82 4.61
C ILE A 114 -4.46 -2.84 5.49
N ASP A 115 -4.65 -3.10 6.78
CA ASP A 115 -3.59 -3.06 7.78
C ASP A 115 -3.17 -4.47 8.16
N ILE A 116 -2.07 -4.95 7.59
CA ILE A 116 -1.53 -6.28 7.87
C ILE A 116 -0.83 -6.31 9.23
N LYS A 117 -0.30 -5.18 9.67
CA LYS A 117 0.63 -5.12 10.81
C LYS A 117 0.03 -4.53 12.09
N ASN A 118 -1.25 -4.17 12.07
CA ASN A 118 -1.95 -3.65 13.23
C ASN A 118 -1.33 -2.34 13.77
N ILE A 119 -1.03 -1.41 12.87
CA ILE A 119 -0.44 -0.11 13.24
C ILE A 119 -1.27 1.09 12.81
N VAL A 120 -2.35 0.88 12.06
CA VAL A 120 -3.22 1.95 11.55
C VAL A 120 -4.39 2.15 12.50
N LYS A 121 -4.76 3.40 12.76
CA LYS A 121 -5.97 3.73 13.50
C LYS A 121 -7.17 3.67 12.55
N ASN A 122 -8.19 2.90 12.92
CA ASN A 122 -9.43 2.75 12.16
C ASN A 122 -9.22 2.34 10.70
N PRO A 123 -8.52 1.22 10.42
CA PRO A 123 -8.38 0.73 9.04
C PRO A 123 -9.70 0.17 8.54
N THR A 124 -9.83 0.02 7.23
CA THR A 124 -10.97 -0.67 6.63
C THR A 124 -10.98 -2.13 7.02
N TRP A 125 -9.80 -2.75 7.03
CA TRP A 125 -9.62 -4.14 7.43
C TRP A 125 -8.26 -4.32 8.11
N ARG A 126 -8.23 -5.21 9.08
CA ARG A 126 -7.03 -5.54 9.85
C ARG A 126 -6.87 -7.05 9.93
N LEU A 127 -5.63 -7.50 9.75
CA LEU A 127 -5.31 -8.92 9.90
C LEU A 127 -5.39 -9.37 11.35
#